data_bed791adaaefb0bb4009c0fc3211d1b8
#
_entry.id   bed791adaaefb0bb4009c0fc3211d1b8
#
_cell.length_a   1.000
_cell.length_b   1.000
_cell.length_c   1.000
_cell.angle_alpha   90.00
_cell.angle_beta   90.00
_cell.angle_gamma   90.00
#
_symmetry.space_group_name_H-M   'P 1'
#
loop_
_entity.id
_entity.type
_entity.pdbx_description
1 polymer ?
#
loop_
_entity_poly.entity_id
_entity_poly.type
_entity_poly.pdbx_seq_one_letter_code
_entity_poly.pdbx_strand_id
1 'polypeptide(L)'
;VRAVYTALFGGYENLTEQPASSISTIRWICFTDNPNLTSDTWEIRVVEPQFPLDVVRSARMIKILGHPELDQFDETLRIDNRVTLKAAPEALLDEWLASSDLAMFEHSYRDRLVDEFYAITQAGYDDPSRVYEQLIHYAEVCPAVLDAKPIWTALVARRH
;
A
#
# COMPACT_ATOMS: atom_id res chain seq x y z
N VAL A 1 -11.00 -9.46 14.04
CA VAL A 1 -11.74 -9.03 12.84
C VAL A 1 -10.74 -8.57 11.78
N ARG A 2 -11.02 -8.86 10.47
CA ARG A 2 -10.08 -8.62 9.35
C ARG A 2 -10.68 -7.68 8.30
N ALA A 3 -9.82 -6.93 7.59
CA ALA A 3 -10.21 -6.16 6.41
C ALA A 3 -9.14 -6.22 5.31
N VAL A 4 -9.60 -6.14 4.06
CA VAL A 4 -8.77 -5.75 2.91
C VAL A 4 -9.05 -4.29 2.62
N TYR A 5 -8.02 -3.50 2.33
CA TYR A 5 -8.25 -2.11 1.97
C TYR A 5 -7.33 -1.62 0.85
N THR A 6 -7.80 -0.56 0.19
CA THR A 6 -7.05 0.21 -0.80
C THR A 6 -7.33 1.70 -0.60
N ALA A 7 -6.56 2.54 -1.28
CA ALA A 7 -6.78 3.98 -1.29
C ALA A 7 -6.64 4.52 -2.71
N LEU A 8 -7.62 5.31 -3.16
CA LEU A 8 -7.72 5.85 -4.51
C LEU A 8 -8.13 7.32 -4.43
N PHE A 9 -7.19 8.23 -4.68
CA PHE A 9 -7.40 9.68 -4.64
C PHE A 9 -7.12 10.32 -6.00
N GLY A 10 -7.81 11.43 -6.29
CA GLY A 10 -7.55 12.27 -7.45
C GLY A 10 -8.07 11.73 -8.78
N GLY A 11 -8.74 10.59 -8.80
CA GLY A 11 -9.44 10.07 -9.99
C GLY A 11 -8.55 9.71 -11.20
N TYR A 12 -7.26 9.53 -11.02
CA TYR A 12 -6.33 9.19 -12.11
C TYR A 12 -6.28 7.67 -12.43
N GLU A 13 -6.88 6.85 -11.61
CA GLU A 13 -7.01 5.40 -11.80
C GLU A 13 -8.48 4.97 -11.64
N ASN A 14 -8.85 3.87 -12.26
CA ASN A 14 -10.12 3.21 -12.03
C ASN A 14 -9.97 2.21 -10.88
N LEU A 15 -11.00 2.07 -10.06
CA LEU A 15 -11.03 1.07 -8.99
C LEU A 15 -11.13 -0.33 -9.60
N THR A 16 -10.23 -1.22 -9.20
CA THR A 16 -10.22 -2.62 -9.66
C THR A 16 -11.12 -3.47 -8.77
N GLU A 17 -12.14 -4.07 -9.36
CA GLU A 17 -13.00 -5.03 -8.66
C GLU A 17 -12.22 -6.31 -8.32
N GLN A 18 -12.59 -6.93 -7.21
CA GLN A 18 -11.88 -8.09 -6.67
C GLN A 18 -12.77 -9.35 -6.71
N PRO A 19 -12.61 -10.23 -7.70
CA PRO A 19 -13.38 -11.47 -7.76
C PRO A 19 -13.25 -12.34 -6.50
N ALA A 20 -12.10 -12.27 -5.82
CA ALA A 20 -11.86 -12.99 -4.58
C ALA A 20 -12.82 -12.58 -3.43
N SER A 21 -13.50 -11.43 -3.53
CA SER A 21 -14.51 -11.02 -2.53
C SER A 21 -15.68 -12.00 -2.46
N SER A 22 -16.02 -12.65 -3.55
CA SER A 22 -17.13 -13.62 -3.59
C SER A 22 -16.89 -14.91 -2.80
N ILE A 23 -15.63 -15.20 -2.47
CA ILE A 23 -15.20 -16.39 -1.70
C ILE A 23 -14.57 -16.01 -0.36
N SER A 24 -14.74 -14.75 0.08
CA SER A 24 -14.18 -14.19 1.29
C SER A 24 -15.29 -13.63 2.19
N THR A 25 -15.10 -13.71 3.49
CA THR A 25 -15.97 -13.09 4.50
C THR A 25 -15.40 -11.78 5.05
N ILE A 26 -14.21 -11.40 4.61
CA ILE A 26 -13.51 -10.19 5.03
C ILE A 26 -14.16 -8.96 4.39
N ARG A 27 -14.18 -7.85 5.12
CA ARG A 27 -14.62 -6.56 4.59
C ARG A 27 -13.58 -5.98 3.63
N TRP A 28 -14.06 -5.38 2.53
CA TRP A 28 -13.24 -4.74 1.50
C TRP A 28 -13.53 -3.25 1.50
N ILE A 29 -12.54 -2.42 1.84
CA ILE A 29 -12.70 -0.99 2.07
C ILE A 29 -11.83 -0.20 1.08
N CYS A 30 -12.44 0.76 0.38
CA CYS A 30 -11.74 1.71 -0.48
C CYS A 30 -11.85 3.11 0.10
N PHE A 31 -10.73 3.72 0.50
CA PHE A 31 -10.66 5.12 0.88
C PHE A 31 -10.47 5.99 -0.36
N THR A 32 -11.28 7.03 -0.52
CA THR A 32 -11.26 7.89 -1.71
C THR A 32 -11.74 9.31 -1.40
N ASP A 33 -11.35 10.27 -2.21
CA ASP A 33 -11.88 11.64 -2.21
C ASP A 33 -13.09 11.81 -3.17
N ASN A 34 -13.43 10.76 -3.94
CA ASN A 34 -14.51 10.82 -4.91
C ASN A 34 -15.85 10.35 -4.31
N PRO A 35 -16.81 11.26 -4.03
CA PRO A 35 -18.10 10.89 -3.46
C PRO A 35 -19.02 10.11 -4.41
N ASN A 36 -18.69 10.08 -5.71
CA ASN A 36 -19.48 9.40 -6.73
C ASN A 36 -18.89 8.02 -7.12
N LEU A 37 -17.81 7.60 -6.48
CA LEU A 37 -17.23 6.29 -6.74
C LEU A 37 -18.18 5.20 -6.25
N THR A 38 -18.41 4.20 -7.10
CA THR A 38 -19.22 3.02 -6.76
C THR A 38 -18.43 1.74 -7.06
N SER A 39 -18.76 0.67 -6.38
CA SER A 39 -18.13 -0.63 -6.58
C SER A 39 -19.07 -1.75 -6.12
N ASP A 40 -18.97 -2.90 -6.77
CA ASP A 40 -19.66 -4.12 -6.36
C ASP A 40 -18.90 -4.89 -5.27
N THR A 41 -17.61 -4.63 -5.14
CA THR A 41 -16.72 -5.28 -4.18
C THR A 41 -16.46 -4.44 -2.93
N TRP A 42 -16.16 -3.15 -3.15
CA TRP A 42 -15.60 -2.28 -2.14
C TRP A 42 -16.64 -1.45 -1.40
N GLU A 43 -16.54 -1.43 -0.10
CA GLU A 43 -17.22 -0.42 0.73
C GLU A 43 -16.49 0.92 0.56
N ILE A 44 -17.14 1.87 -0.10
CA ILE A 44 -16.55 3.18 -0.37
C ILE A 44 -16.55 4.03 0.91
N ARG A 45 -15.39 4.53 1.28
CA ARG A 45 -15.19 5.49 2.37
C ARG A 45 -14.67 6.80 1.79
N VAL A 46 -15.54 7.79 1.74
CA VAL A 46 -15.16 9.13 1.27
C VAL A 46 -14.45 9.85 2.41
N VAL A 47 -13.19 10.22 2.18
CA VAL A 47 -12.33 10.88 3.16
C VAL A 47 -11.58 12.03 2.52
N GLU A 48 -11.28 13.08 3.29
CA GLU A 48 -10.48 14.20 2.81
C GLU A 48 -9.02 13.79 2.60
N PRO A 49 -8.40 14.16 1.48
CA PRO A 49 -6.99 13.91 1.25
C PRO A 49 -6.14 14.72 2.23
N GLN A 50 -5.21 14.08 2.93
CA GLN A 50 -4.30 14.76 3.87
C GLN A 50 -3.44 15.82 3.17
N PHE A 51 -3.10 15.59 1.91
CA PHE A 51 -2.35 16.52 1.06
C PHE A 51 -3.20 16.86 -0.17
N PRO A 52 -4.07 17.89 -0.13
CA PRO A 52 -5.00 18.18 -1.22
C PRO A 52 -4.32 18.47 -2.57
N LEU A 53 -3.10 19.00 -2.55
CA LEU A 53 -2.30 19.28 -3.76
C LEU A 53 -1.40 18.10 -4.18
N ASP A 54 -1.38 17.02 -3.42
CA ASP A 54 -0.60 15.81 -3.69
C ASP A 54 -1.39 14.56 -3.32
N VAL A 55 -2.29 14.19 -4.22
CA VAL A 55 -3.19 13.04 -4.05
C VAL A 55 -2.43 11.72 -3.95
N VAL A 56 -1.27 11.61 -4.61
CA VAL A 56 -0.41 10.42 -4.54
C VAL A 56 0.15 10.25 -3.13
N ARG A 57 0.62 11.32 -2.50
CA ARG A 57 1.08 11.29 -1.11
C ARG A 57 -0.06 11.02 -0.12
N SER A 58 -1.25 11.53 -0.38
CA SER A 58 -2.43 11.21 0.42
C SER A 58 -2.73 9.72 0.41
N ALA A 59 -2.71 9.08 -0.75
CA ALA A 59 -2.87 7.62 -0.88
C ALA A 59 -1.73 6.85 -0.21
N ARG A 60 -0.47 7.29 -0.38
CA ARG A 60 0.70 6.68 0.26
C ARG A 60 0.66 6.80 1.79
N MET A 61 0.13 7.87 2.33
CA MET A 61 -0.04 8.04 3.78
C MET A 61 -0.95 6.96 4.36
N ILE A 62 -2.12 6.72 3.76
CA ILE A 62 -3.01 5.62 4.18
C ILE A 62 -2.33 4.26 4.01
N LYS A 63 -1.53 4.08 2.96
CA LYS A 63 -0.74 2.87 2.74
C LYS A 63 0.25 2.59 3.88
N ILE A 64 0.94 3.62 4.36
CA ILE A 64 2.04 3.49 5.32
C ILE A 64 1.51 3.51 6.75
N LEU A 65 0.66 4.48 7.08
CA LEU A 65 0.18 4.72 8.44
C LEU A 65 -1.18 4.07 8.75
N GLY A 66 -1.93 3.67 7.72
CA GLY A 66 -3.32 3.27 7.88
C GLY A 66 -4.27 4.46 7.94
N HIS A 67 -5.50 4.18 8.29
CA HIS A 67 -6.55 5.17 8.55
C HIS A 67 -7.23 4.80 9.88
N PRO A 68 -7.69 5.77 10.69
CA PRO A 68 -8.31 5.48 12.00
C PRO A 68 -9.49 4.50 11.95
N GLU A 69 -10.23 4.43 10.86
CA GLU A 69 -11.26 3.42 10.68
C GLU A 69 -10.73 1.98 10.64
N LEU A 70 -9.43 1.78 10.42
CA LEU A 70 -8.81 0.46 10.41
C LEU A 70 -8.47 -0.04 11.82
N ASP A 71 -8.45 0.83 12.83
CA ASP A 71 -8.12 0.48 14.22
C ASP A 71 -9.13 -0.51 14.86
N GLN A 72 -10.31 -0.66 14.24
CA GLN A 72 -11.30 -1.64 14.66
C GLN A 72 -11.00 -3.10 14.20
N PHE A 73 -9.98 -3.28 13.33
CA PHE A 73 -9.60 -4.59 12.80
C PHE A 73 -8.32 -5.08 13.48
N ASP A 74 -8.26 -6.38 13.77
CA ASP A 74 -7.08 -7.02 14.36
C ASP A 74 -5.97 -7.19 13.31
N GLU A 75 -6.38 -7.50 12.06
CA GLU A 75 -5.47 -7.72 10.94
C GLU A 75 -6.02 -7.07 9.66
N THR A 76 -5.13 -6.49 8.90
CA THR A 76 -5.48 -5.86 7.60
C THR A 76 -4.54 -6.31 6.49
N LEU A 77 -5.10 -6.43 5.27
CA LEU A 77 -4.34 -6.58 4.04
C LEU A 77 -4.55 -5.35 3.16
N ARG A 78 -3.53 -4.54 3.02
CA ARG A 78 -3.52 -3.45 2.05
C ARG A 78 -3.12 -3.99 0.69
N ILE A 79 -3.86 -3.65 -0.37
CA ILE A 79 -3.50 -3.96 -1.75
C ILE A 79 -3.48 -2.71 -2.61
N ASP A 80 -2.54 -2.62 -3.55
CA ASP A 80 -2.55 -1.60 -4.58
C ASP A 80 -3.74 -1.81 -5.52
N ASN A 81 -4.31 -0.72 -6.04
CA ASN A 81 -5.46 -0.78 -6.94
C ASN A 81 -5.21 -1.62 -8.23
N ARG A 82 -3.96 -1.83 -8.61
CA ARG A 82 -3.57 -2.67 -9.76
C ARG A 82 -3.43 -4.16 -9.43
N VAL A 83 -3.55 -4.52 -8.16
CA VAL A 83 -3.47 -5.91 -7.71
C VAL A 83 -4.84 -6.54 -7.77
N THR A 84 -4.93 -7.73 -8.36
CA THR A 84 -6.11 -8.61 -8.29
C THR A 84 -5.73 -9.88 -7.54
N LEU A 85 -6.39 -10.13 -6.42
CA LEU A 85 -6.19 -11.35 -5.65
C LEU A 85 -6.76 -12.56 -6.39
N LYS A 86 -6.00 -13.65 -6.41
CA LYS A 86 -6.39 -14.93 -7.05
C LYS A 86 -6.96 -15.93 -6.05
N ALA A 87 -6.81 -15.65 -4.76
CA ALA A 87 -7.28 -16.50 -3.66
C ALA A 87 -7.92 -15.64 -2.57
N ALA A 88 -8.64 -16.28 -1.67
CA ALA A 88 -9.22 -15.61 -0.51
C ALA A 88 -8.10 -14.97 0.35
N PRO A 89 -8.25 -13.69 0.75
CA PRO A 89 -7.24 -12.98 1.53
C PRO A 89 -6.99 -13.58 2.92
N GLU A 90 -7.94 -14.34 3.44
CA GLU A 90 -7.82 -15.07 4.72
C GLU A 90 -6.58 -15.96 4.74
N ALA A 91 -6.36 -16.73 3.67
CA ALA A 91 -5.22 -17.65 3.57
C ALA A 91 -3.88 -16.88 3.56
N LEU A 92 -3.82 -15.74 2.88
CA LEU A 92 -2.63 -14.89 2.88
C LEU A 92 -2.33 -14.32 4.28
N LEU A 93 -3.36 -13.83 4.97
CA LEU A 93 -3.22 -13.28 6.32
C LEU A 93 -2.79 -14.36 7.32
N ASP A 94 -3.40 -15.56 7.24
CA ASP A 94 -3.03 -16.69 8.11
C ASP A 94 -1.56 -17.10 7.92
N GLU A 95 -1.10 -17.16 6.68
CA GLU A 95 0.27 -17.53 6.37
C GLU A 95 1.27 -16.41 6.76
N TRP A 96 1.00 -15.19 6.32
CA TRP A 96 1.96 -14.09 6.44
C TRP A 96 2.09 -13.53 7.85
N LEU A 97 1.00 -13.52 8.61
CA LEU A 97 0.99 -13.04 9.99
C LEU A 97 1.14 -14.15 11.03
N ALA A 98 1.44 -15.39 10.62
CA ALA A 98 1.66 -16.50 11.53
C ALA A 98 2.81 -16.25 12.51
N SER A 99 3.85 -15.53 12.09
CA SER A 99 5.06 -15.28 12.88
C SER A 99 5.54 -13.83 12.86
N SER A 100 4.76 -12.91 12.30
CA SER A 100 5.13 -11.50 12.17
C SER A 100 3.89 -10.61 12.27
N ASP A 101 4.06 -9.39 12.77
CA ASP A 101 3.00 -8.38 12.81
C ASP A 101 2.96 -7.52 11.54
N LEU A 102 3.97 -7.66 10.67
CA LEU A 102 4.06 -6.96 9.39
C LEU A 102 4.69 -7.87 8.35
N ALA A 103 4.03 -8.03 7.20
CA ALA A 103 4.56 -8.81 6.09
C ALA A 103 4.36 -8.09 4.75
N MET A 104 5.39 -8.17 3.91
CA MET A 104 5.45 -7.61 2.57
C MET A 104 6.27 -8.52 1.66
N PHE A 105 6.16 -8.36 0.35
CA PHE A 105 7.03 -9.05 -0.59
C PHE A 105 8.41 -8.37 -0.71
N GLU A 106 9.41 -9.16 -1.00
CA GLU A 106 10.65 -8.64 -1.56
C GLU A 106 10.41 -8.13 -3.00
N HIS A 107 11.16 -7.12 -3.39
CA HIS A 107 11.07 -6.58 -4.76
C HIS A 107 11.53 -7.63 -5.79
N SER A 108 10.73 -7.81 -6.86
CA SER A 108 10.91 -8.93 -7.80
C SER A 108 12.21 -8.86 -8.64
N TYR A 109 12.74 -7.65 -8.89
CA TYR A 109 13.86 -7.44 -9.81
C TYR A 109 14.84 -6.34 -9.37
N ARG A 110 14.75 -5.87 -8.13
CA ARG A 110 15.76 -5.01 -7.51
C ARG A 110 16.46 -5.79 -6.40
N ASP A 111 17.77 -5.78 -6.40
CA ASP A 111 18.56 -6.48 -5.40
C ASP A 111 19.07 -5.56 -4.29
N ARG A 112 19.19 -4.25 -4.57
CA ARG A 112 19.62 -3.26 -3.60
C ARG A 112 18.71 -2.05 -3.58
N LEU A 113 18.48 -1.51 -2.39
CA LEU A 113 17.64 -0.31 -2.20
C LEU A 113 18.21 0.90 -2.96
N VAL A 114 19.52 1.06 -3.01
CA VAL A 114 20.16 2.17 -3.74
C VAL A 114 19.81 2.15 -5.23
N ASP A 115 19.65 0.99 -5.84
CA ASP A 115 19.27 0.86 -7.25
C ASP A 115 17.81 1.30 -7.49
N GLU A 116 16.94 1.17 -6.47
CA GLU A 116 15.56 1.66 -6.52
C GLU A 116 15.52 3.20 -6.49
N PHE A 117 16.33 3.87 -5.67
CA PHE A 117 16.46 5.34 -5.68
C PHE A 117 16.82 5.85 -7.07
N TYR A 118 17.77 5.19 -7.73
CA TYR A 118 18.16 5.53 -9.10
C TYR A 118 17.00 5.33 -10.08
N ALA A 119 16.30 4.19 -10.01
CA ALA A 119 15.19 3.87 -10.89
C ALA A 119 14.02 4.87 -10.74
N ILE A 120 13.66 5.25 -9.51
CA ILE A 120 12.63 6.24 -9.22
C ILE A 120 12.98 7.59 -9.86
N THR A 121 14.23 8.03 -9.71
CA THR A 121 14.72 9.29 -10.27
C THR A 121 14.70 9.26 -11.80
N GLN A 122 15.19 8.18 -12.42
CA GLN A 122 15.21 8.04 -13.87
C GLN A 122 13.81 7.98 -14.49
N ALA A 123 12.87 7.33 -13.80
CA ALA A 123 11.48 7.22 -14.24
C ALA A 123 10.63 8.47 -13.95
N GLY A 124 11.14 9.42 -13.17
CA GLY A 124 10.39 10.62 -12.78
C GLY A 124 9.17 10.32 -11.90
N TYR A 125 9.25 9.27 -11.06
CA TYR A 125 8.14 8.87 -10.21
C TYR A 125 7.97 9.73 -8.95
N ASP A 126 8.99 10.50 -8.59
CA ASP A 126 8.93 11.46 -7.49
C ASP A 126 9.91 12.61 -7.75
N ASP A 127 9.84 13.67 -6.93
CA ASP A 127 10.77 14.82 -6.97
C ASP A 127 12.21 14.36 -6.69
N PRO A 128 13.16 14.54 -7.65
CA PRO A 128 14.52 14.09 -7.46
C PRO A 128 15.20 14.66 -6.21
N SER A 129 14.90 15.90 -5.83
CA SER A 129 15.50 16.51 -4.64
C SER A 129 15.07 15.78 -3.37
N ARG A 130 13.81 15.37 -3.27
CA ARG A 130 13.30 14.57 -2.15
C ARG A 130 13.86 13.16 -2.12
N VAL A 131 14.01 12.55 -3.29
CA VAL A 131 14.65 11.24 -3.41
C VAL A 131 16.11 11.29 -2.94
N TYR A 132 16.85 12.31 -3.32
CA TYR A 132 18.24 12.50 -2.87
C TYR A 132 18.34 12.84 -1.38
N GLU A 133 17.46 13.68 -0.83
CA GLU A 133 17.42 13.94 0.61
C GLU A 133 17.25 12.64 1.41
N GLN A 134 16.33 11.78 0.98
CA GLN A 134 16.10 10.49 1.61
C GLN A 134 17.31 9.57 1.48
N LEU A 135 17.94 9.51 0.30
CA LEU A 135 19.15 8.71 0.06
C LEU A 135 20.30 9.13 0.98
N ILE A 136 20.54 10.45 1.08
CA ILE A 136 21.58 11.01 1.96
C ILE A 136 21.28 10.66 3.41
N HIS A 137 20.03 10.83 3.85
CA HIS A 137 19.62 10.48 5.21
C HIS A 137 19.89 9.01 5.51
N TYR A 138 19.56 8.08 4.62
CA TYR A 138 19.84 6.66 4.81
C TYR A 138 21.35 6.35 4.82
N ALA A 139 22.13 7.04 3.98
CA ALA A 139 23.57 6.88 3.98
C ALA A 139 24.24 7.33 5.29
N GLU A 140 23.67 8.32 5.96
CA GLU A 140 24.16 8.84 7.24
C GLU A 140 23.69 8.00 8.44
N VAL A 141 22.41 7.59 8.47
CA VAL A 141 21.77 7.01 9.65
C VAL A 141 21.81 5.48 9.64
N CYS A 142 21.64 4.86 8.47
CA CYS A 142 21.57 3.40 8.34
C CYS A 142 22.14 2.91 7.00
N PRO A 143 23.44 3.14 6.72
CA PRO A 143 24.04 2.87 5.41
C PRO A 143 23.87 1.43 4.92
N ALA A 144 23.84 0.46 5.84
CA ALA A 144 23.66 -0.95 5.49
C ALA A 144 22.31 -1.24 4.78
N VAL A 145 21.28 -0.42 4.99
CA VAL A 145 19.98 -0.61 4.34
C VAL A 145 20.05 -0.36 2.82
N LEU A 146 21.01 0.44 2.37
CA LEU A 146 21.17 0.77 0.94
C LEU A 146 21.58 -0.45 0.10
N ASP A 147 22.27 -1.41 0.69
CA ASP A 147 22.65 -2.68 0.06
C ASP A 147 21.63 -3.80 0.31
N ALA A 148 20.63 -3.56 1.15
CA ALA A 148 19.58 -4.53 1.40
C ALA A 148 18.59 -4.60 0.22
N LYS A 149 18.00 -5.78 0.03
CA LYS A 149 16.95 -5.98 -0.96
C LYS A 149 15.73 -5.13 -0.59
N PRO A 150 15.23 -4.30 -1.51
CA PRO A 150 14.04 -3.49 -1.23
C PRO A 150 12.78 -4.36 -1.12
N ILE A 151 11.80 -3.84 -0.39
CA ILE A 151 10.46 -4.44 -0.30
C ILE A 151 9.54 -3.87 -1.37
N TRP A 152 8.58 -4.68 -1.80
CA TRP A 152 7.53 -4.28 -2.71
C TRP A 152 6.21 -4.13 -1.96
N THR A 153 5.73 -2.91 -1.86
CA THR A 153 4.58 -2.55 -1.02
C THR A 153 3.23 -2.62 -1.75
N ALA A 154 3.14 -3.38 -2.86
CA ALA A 154 1.86 -3.58 -3.54
C ALA A 154 0.86 -4.37 -2.69
N LEU A 155 1.37 -5.24 -1.80
CA LEU A 155 0.60 -5.87 -0.73
C LEU A 155 1.33 -5.65 0.61
N VAL A 156 0.56 -5.28 1.63
CA VAL A 156 1.04 -5.10 3.00
C VAL A 156 0.06 -5.76 3.95
N ALA A 157 0.46 -6.85 4.58
CA ALA A 157 -0.30 -7.46 5.67
C ALA A 157 0.18 -6.90 7.01
N ARG A 158 -0.75 -6.56 7.89
CA ARG A 158 -0.47 -5.92 9.17
C ARG A 158 -1.39 -6.44 10.26
N ARG A 159 -0.82 -6.67 11.46
CA ARG A 159 -1.56 -6.82 12.73
C ARG A 159 -1.56 -5.49 13.47
N HIS A 160 -2.70 -5.14 14.07
CA HIS A 160 -2.90 -3.90 14.83
C HIS A 160 -2.84 -4.12 16.34
#